data_130584eebd43ab45ba0f68a9e8cd4772
#
_entry.id   130584eebd43ab45ba0f68a9e8cd4772
#
_cell.length_a   1.000
_cell.length_b   1.000
_cell.length_c   1.000
_cell.angle_alpha   90.00
_cell.angle_beta   90.00
_cell.angle_gamma   90.00
#
_symmetry.space_group_name_H-M   'P 1'
#
loop_
_entity.id
_entity.type
_entity.pdbx_description
1 polymer ?
#
loop_
_entity_poly.entity_id
_entity_poly.type
_entity_poly.pdbx_seq_one_letter_code
_entity_poly.pdbx_strand_id
1 'polypeptide(L)'
;MLEFHADRKRYFDIQVANAEKYVIPFIEEKIRINPGMRVLEIGCGEAGVLKAFINKGCFGMGVELDAPRIEHAKEYLAGDYAAGRIQFISKDIYQVDAEKELGGLYDIIVLKDVIEHIHDQPKLIGWMKNFLKPALSADRPGGVIFFGFPPWYMPYGGHQQMCSSWLKKIPWVHLLPKTIYRWLLKRNKENADAFLEIKETGISIERFEKICGKQGYEIENKAHYLLNPIYEWKFGWRGRKQVGIIKAIPFVRNFFTTCVYYLIKVK
;
A
#
# COMPACT_ATOMS: atom_id res chain seq x y z
N MET A 1 9.40 -6.57 -17.40
CA MET A 1 8.92 -5.44 -16.57
C MET A 1 7.86 -4.74 -17.41
N LEU A 2 6.72 -4.36 -16.84
CA LEU A 2 5.72 -3.59 -17.58
C LEU A 2 6.29 -2.19 -17.86
N GLU A 3 6.03 -1.64 -19.04
CA GLU A 3 6.62 -0.38 -19.54
C GLU A 3 6.53 0.80 -18.54
N PHE A 4 5.43 0.91 -17.79
CA PHE A 4 5.24 2.00 -16.82
C PHE A 4 6.06 1.86 -15.55
N HIS A 5 6.65 0.70 -15.25
CA HIS A 5 7.60 0.56 -14.14
C HIS A 5 9.04 0.90 -14.58
N ALA A 6 9.29 0.95 -15.90
CA ALA A 6 10.56 1.42 -16.44
C ALA A 6 10.62 2.96 -16.48
N ASP A 7 9.49 3.62 -16.72
CA ASP A 7 9.34 5.08 -16.66
C ASP A 7 8.87 5.49 -15.25
N ARG A 8 9.82 5.75 -14.37
CA ARG A 8 9.57 6.09 -12.95
C ARG A 8 8.78 7.39 -12.79
N LYS A 9 9.05 8.40 -13.63
CA LYS A 9 8.31 9.67 -13.56
C LYS A 9 6.86 9.49 -13.95
N ARG A 10 6.58 8.76 -15.02
CA ARG A 10 5.22 8.41 -15.43
C ARG A 10 4.50 7.61 -14.33
N TYR A 11 5.21 6.68 -13.67
CA TYR A 11 4.61 5.90 -12.59
C TYR A 11 4.30 6.77 -11.37
N PHE A 12 5.18 7.72 -11.03
CA PHE A 12 4.91 8.73 -10.00
C PHE A 12 3.62 9.51 -10.33
N ASP A 13 3.48 10.04 -11.55
CA ASP A 13 2.29 10.82 -11.95
C ASP A 13 1.01 9.95 -11.90
N ILE A 14 1.08 8.68 -12.26
CA ILE A 14 -0.02 7.71 -12.10
C ILE A 14 -0.38 7.54 -10.62
N GLN A 15 0.59 7.45 -9.73
CA GLN A 15 0.32 7.31 -8.29
C GLN A 15 -0.34 8.57 -7.73
N VAL A 16 0.10 9.77 -8.14
CA VAL A 16 -0.55 11.05 -7.76
C VAL A 16 -2.01 11.03 -8.20
N ALA A 17 -2.27 10.82 -9.49
CA ALA A 17 -3.63 10.83 -10.04
C ALA A 17 -4.54 9.77 -9.39
N ASN A 18 -4.00 8.57 -9.13
CA ASN A 18 -4.74 7.52 -8.43
C ASN A 18 -5.07 7.91 -6.99
N ALA A 19 -4.13 8.54 -6.29
CA ALA A 19 -4.35 8.96 -4.91
C ALA A 19 -5.38 10.08 -4.83
N GLU A 20 -5.30 11.08 -5.69
CA GLU A 20 -6.27 12.19 -5.75
C GLU A 20 -7.69 11.72 -6.10
N LYS A 21 -7.82 10.76 -7.01
CA LYS A 21 -9.12 10.30 -7.49
C LYS A 21 -9.76 9.22 -6.62
N TYR A 22 -8.98 8.36 -5.97
CA TYR A 22 -9.51 7.18 -5.29
C TYR A 22 -9.10 7.06 -3.82
N VAL A 23 -7.83 7.34 -3.45
CA VAL A 23 -7.36 7.16 -2.08
C VAL A 23 -7.88 8.26 -1.16
N ILE A 24 -7.68 9.51 -1.55
CA ILE A 24 -8.12 10.67 -0.78
C ILE A 24 -9.64 10.66 -0.60
N PRO A 25 -10.48 10.52 -1.64
CA PRO A 25 -11.93 10.44 -1.46
C PRO A 25 -12.39 9.27 -0.58
N PHE A 26 -11.72 8.11 -0.66
CA PHE A 26 -12.03 6.97 0.20
C PHE A 26 -11.77 7.27 1.68
N ILE A 27 -10.68 8.00 1.99
CA ILE A 27 -10.39 8.43 3.37
C ILE A 27 -11.39 9.51 3.80
N GLU A 28 -11.71 10.43 2.90
CA GLU A 28 -12.65 11.54 3.17
C GLU A 28 -14.11 11.09 3.34
N GLU A 29 -14.46 9.84 2.99
CA GLU A 29 -15.74 9.26 3.42
C GLU A 29 -15.88 9.19 4.96
N LYS A 30 -14.79 9.27 5.73
CA LYS A 30 -14.76 9.11 7.19
C LYS A 30 -14.11 10.26 7.95
N ILE A 31 -13.03 10.82 7.44
CA ILE A 31 -12.32 11.93 8.06
C ILE A 31 -12.03 13.00 7.02
N ARG A 32 -12.22 14.27 7.39
CA ARG A 32 -11.84 15.39 6.53
C ARG A 32 -10.34 15.59 6.54
N ILE A 33 -9.70 15.64 5.38
CA ILE A 33 -8.28 15.98 5.26
C ILE A 33 -8.14 17.48 5.18
N ASN A 34 -7.51 18.08 6.20
CA ASN A 34 -7.32 19.51 6.32
C ASN A 34 -5.84 19.89 6.08
N PRO A 35 -5.58 21.10 5.56
CA PRO A 35 -4.21 21.63 5.52
C PRO A 35 -3.55 21.60 6.91
N GLY A 36 -2.23 21.35 6.92
CA GLY A 36 -1.46 21.21 8.15
C GLY A 36 -1.49 19.82 8.79
N MET A 37 -2.32 18.89 8.33
CA MET A 37 -2.25 17.50 8.78
C MET A 37 -0.92 16.87 8.40
N ARG A 38 -0.44 15.95 9.25
CA ARG A 38 0.80 15.20 9.04
C ARG A 38 0.48 13.81 8.51
N VAL A 39 1.11 13.43 7.41
CA VAL A 39 0.92 12.15 6.73
C VAL A 39 2.25 11.40 6.68
N LEU A 40 2.27 10.16 7.18
CA LEU A 40 3.39 9.22 7.06
C LEU A 40 3.06 8.21 5.98
N GLU A 41 3.92 8.05 4.98
CA GLU A 41 3.83 6.95 4.01
C GLU A 41 4.98 5.97 4.24
N ILE A 42 4.64 4.72 4.59
CA ILE A 42 5.59 3.61 4.74
C ILE A 42 5.67 2.88 3.40
N GLY A 43 6.91 2.70 2.88
CA GLY A 43 7.16 2.19 1.53
C GLY A 43 6.74 3.20 0.45
N CYS A 44 7.12 4.46 0.64
CA CYS A 44 6.65 5.56 -0.20
C CYS A 44 7.15 5.51 -1.67
N GLY A 45 8.20 4.75 -1.94
CA GLY A 45 8.81 4.75 -3.27
C GLY A 45 9.24 6.14 -3.70
N GLU A 46 8.76 6.56 -4.88
CA GLU A 46 8.95 7.90 -5.41
C GLU A 46 7.97 8.94 -4.80
N ALA A 47 7.18 8.55 -3.80
CA ALA A 47 6.25 9.40 -3.04
C ALA A 47 5.10 10.02 -3.85
N GLY A 48 4.62 9.34 -4.89
CA GLY A 48 3.50 9.85 -5.69
C GLY A 48 2.18 9.90 -4.91
N VAL A 49 1.91 8.95 -4.01
CA VAL A 49 0.72 8.99 -3.16
C VAL A 49 0.83 10.14 -2.16
N LEU A 50 2.00 10.31 -1.53
CA LEU A 50 2.24 11.38 -0.56
C LEU A 50 2.10 12.78 -1.20
N LYS A 51 2.51 12.94 -2.49
CA LYS A 51 2.32 14.19 -3.24
C LYS A 51 0.85 14.61 -3.30
N ALA A 52 -0.08 13.69 -3.45
CA ALA A 52 -1.50 14.02 -3.46
C ALA A 52 -1.98 14.64 -2.13
N PHE A 53 -1.44 14.20 -1.00
CA PHE A 53 -1.72 14.82 0.31
C PHE A 53 -1.02 16.18 0.45
N ILE A 54 0.20 16.33 -0.06
CA ILE A 54 0.90 17.63 -0.10
C ILE A 54 0.09 18.64 -0.91
N ASN A 55 -0.51 18.24 -2.02
CA ASN A 55 -1.39 19.09 -2.84
C ASN A 55 -2.63 19.58 -2.06
N LYS A 56 -3.06 18.86 -1.02
CA LYS A 56 -4.12 19.28 -0.09
C LYS A 56 -3.59 20.14 1.08
N GLY A 57 -2.31 20.49 1.09
CA GLY A 57 -1.70 21.32 2.13
C GLY A 57 -1.22 20.54 3.35
N CYS A 58 -1.11 19.21 3.27
CA CYS A 58 -0.55 18.38 4.33
C CYS A 58 0.98 18.47 4.36
N PHE A 59 1.58 18.05 5.50
CA PHE A 59 3.01 17.76 5.62
C PHE A 59 3.26 16.26 5.49
N GLY A 60 4.27 15.87 4.73
CA GLY A 60 4.59 14.49 4.42
C GLY A 60 5.89 14.00 5.05
N MET A 61 5.89 12.73 5.48
CA MET A 61 7.09 11.96 5.79
C MET A 61 7.03 10.67 5.00
N GLY A 62 8.04 10.40 4.18
CA GLY A 62 8.19 9.16 3.43
C GLY A 62 9.27 8.27 4.04
N VAL A 63 8.98 7.00 4.28
CA VAL A 63 9.96 5.98 4.66
C VAL A 63 10.06 4.95 3.54
N GLU A 64 11.26 4.73 3.03
CA GLU A 64 11.53 3.79 1.93
C GLU A 64 12.87 3.10 2.12
N LEU A 65 12.93 1.81 1.84
CA LEU A 65 14.16 1.02 1.96
C LEU A 65 15.14 1.29 0.80
N ASP A 66 14.60 1.50 -0.40
CA ASP A 66 15.38 1.71 -1.62
C ASP A 66 15.82 3.19 -1.76
N ALA A 67 17.05 3.50 -1.35
CA ALA A 67 17.62 4.85 -1.39
C ALA A 67 17.53 5.52 -2.78
N PRO A 68 17.83 4.86 -3.91
CA PRO A 68 17.62 5.42 -5.25
C PRO A 68 16.21 5.94 -5.51
N ARG A 69 15.17 5.31 -4.96
CA ARG A 69 13.79 5.79 -5.11
C ARG A 69 13.55 7.10 -4.36
N ILE A 70 14.19 7.25 -3.20
CA ILE A 70 14.14 8.52 -2.45
C ILE A 70 14.82 9.66 -3.20
N GLU A 71 15.94 9.41 -3.87
CA GLU A 71 16.59 10.45 -4.67
C GLU A 71 15.69 10.90 -5.83
N HIS A 72 14.99 9.99 -6.51
CA HIS A 72 13.96 10.38 -7.49
C HIS A 72 12.80 11.13 -6.84
N ALA A 73 12.35 10.72 -5.64
CA ALA A 73 11.30 11.43 -4.92
C ALA A 73 11.70 12.88 -4.60
N LYS A 74 12.94 13.11 -4.14
CA LYS A 74 13.48 14.45 -3.90
C LYS A 74 13.56 15.30 -5.18
N GLU A 75 13.94 14.68 -6.30
CA GLU A 75 13.96 15.35 -7.60
C GLU A 75 12.55 15.75 -8.05
N TYR A 76 11.58 14.82 -8.02
CA TYR A 76 10.20 15.08 -8.46
C TYR A 76 9.46 16.06 -7.55
N LEU A 77 9.86 16.15 -6.30
CA LEU A 77 9.26 16.99 -5.25
C LEU A 77 10.20 18.11 -4.78
N ALA A 78 11.16 18.53 -5.61
CA ALA A 78 12.23 19.45 -5.21
C ALA A 78 11.70 20.72 -4.53
N GLY A 79 10.63 21.32 -5.05
CA GLY A 79 10.00 22.51 -4.45
C GLY A 79 9.34 22.24 -3.10
N ASP A 80 8.67 21.09 -2.95
CA ASP A 80 8.04 20.69 -1.67
C ASP A 80 9.09 20.31 -0.64
N TYR A 81 10.16 19.64 -1.06
CA TYR A 81 11.28 19.25 -0.23
C TYR A 81 12.07 20.48 0.28
N ALA A 82 12.40 21.41 -0.61
CA ALA A 82 13.08 22.64 -0.25
C ALA A 82 12.25 23.53 0.69
N ALA A 83 10.92 23.51 0.53
CA ALA A 83 9.98 24.23 1.40
C ALA A 83 9.71 23.51 2.75
N GLY A 84 10.33 22.36 3.02
CA GLY A 84 10.14 21.58 4.24
C GLY A 84 8.75 20.93 4.37
N ARG A 85 7.97 20.87 3.28
CA ARG A 85 6.64 20.26 3.29
C ARG A 85 6.69 18.72 3.25
N ILE A 86 7.80 18.15 2.82
CA ILE A 86 8.04 16.72 2.80
C ILE A 86 9.45 16.40 3.25
N GLN A 87 9.60 15.28 3.95
CA GLN A 87 10.88 14.73 4.39
C GLN A 87 10.93 13.24 4.07
N PHE A 88 12.13 12.67 4.01
CA PHE A 88 12.35 11.28 3.68
C PHE A 88 13.36 10.62 4.60
N ILE A 89 13.12 9.32 4.89
CA ILE A 89 14.04 8.43 5.62
C ILE A 89 14.29 7.20 4.75
N SER A 90 15.58 6.95 4.44
CA SER A 90 16.00 5.74 3.72
C SER A 90 16.46 4.70 4.72
N LYS A 91 15.51 3.90 5.23
CA LYS A 91 15.76 2.82 6.20
C LYS A 91 14.68 1.76 6.12
N ASP A 92 15.01 0.56 6.62
CA ASP A 92 14.01 -0.42 7.01
C ASP A 92 13.13 0.19 8.11
N ILE A 93 11.80 0.09 7.93
CA ILE A 93 10.82 0.64 8.88
C ILE A 93 11.03 0.13 10.32
N TYR A 94 11.54 -1.08 10.48
CA TYR A 94 11.85 -1.65 11.79
C TYR A 94 13.12 -1.08 12.44
N GLN A 95 13.93 -0.33 11.70
CA GLN A 95 15.14 0.34 12.18
C GLN A 95 14.94 1.85 12.38
N VAL A 96 13.76 2.38 12.06
CA VAL A 96 13.42 3.79 12.25
C VAL A 96 13.17 4.05 13.71
N ASP A 97 13.91 5.00 14.30
CA ASP A 97 13.65 5.53 15.64
C ASP A 97 12.47 6.51 15.54
N ALA A 98 11.36 6.08 16.07
CA ALA A 98 10.11 6.79 15.98
C ALA A 98 10.12 8.18 16.62
N GLU A 99 10.75 8.30 17.76
CA GLU A 99 10.77 9.58 18.51
C GLU A 99 11.74 10.56 17.88
N LYS A 100 12.91 10.08 17.46
CA LYS A 100 13.98 10.94 16.96
C LYS A 100 13.87 11.25 15.46
N GLU A 101 13.43 10.28 14.64
CA GLU A 101 13.49 10.41 13.19
C GLU A 101 12.14 10.79 12.56
N LEU A 102 11.01 10.35 13.13
CA LEU A 102 9.69 10.67 12.56
C LEU A 102 9.12 12.02 13.02
N GLY A 103 9.76 12.70 13.98
CA GLY A 103 9.41 14.06 14.38
C GLY A 103 8.00 14.23 14.96
N GLY A 104 7.39 13.18 15.54
CA GLY A 104 6.11 13.23 16.25
C GLY A 104 4.98 12.42 15.63
N LEU A 105 3.75 12.66 16.07
CA LEU A 105 2.58 11.86 15.72
C LEU A 105 1.92 12.32 14.41
N TYR A 106 1.21 11.39 13.76
CA TYR A 106 0.58 11.57 12.45
C TYR A 106 -0.94 11.50 12.53
N ASP A 107 -1.58 12.29 11.67
CA ASP A 107 -3.02 12.27 11.47
C ASP A 107 -3.41 11.07 10.57
N ILE A 108 -2.55 10.75 9.59
CA ILE A 108 -2.78 9.68 8.64
C ILE A 108 -1.47 8.91 8.42
N ILE A 109 -1.53 7.59 8.49
CA ILE A 109 -0.47 6.70 8.02
C ILE A 109 -0.97 5.98 6.77
N VAL A 110 -0.13 5.90 5.74
CA VAL A 110 -0.46 5.29 4.44
C VAL A 110 0.47 4.12 4.16
N LEU A 111 -0.11 2.97 3.81
CA LEU A 111 0.60 1.82 3.24
C LEU A 111 -0.13 1.39 1.97
N LYS A 112 0.44 1.69 0.82
CA LYS A 112 -0.14 1.31 -0.47
C LYS A 112 0.80 0.41 -1.26
N ASP A 113 0.33 -0.83 -1.52
CA ASP A 113 1.11 -1.90 -2.17
C ASP A 113 2.42 -2.22 -1.40
N VAL A 114 2.33 -2.34 -0.05
CA VAL A 114 3.45 -2.55 0.88
C VAL A 114 3.22 -3.72 1.82
N ILE A 115 2.05 -3.83 2.45
CA ILE A 115 1.80 -4.81 3.53
C ILE A 115 1.99 -6.26 3.05
N GLU A 116 1.78 -6.55 1.78
CA GLU A 116 2.00 -7.85 1.16
C GLU A 116 3.48 -8.23 1.00
N HIS A 117 4.40 -7.31 1.27
CA HIS A 117 5.85 -7.53 1.26
C HIS A 117 6.45 -7.60 2.67
N ILE A 118 5.65 -7.42 3.71
CA ILE A 118 6.10 -7.38 5.10
C ILE A 118 6.02 -8.79 5.72
N HIS A 119 7.14 -9.30 6.22
CA HIS A 119 7.20 -10.62 6.86
C HIS A 119 6.40 -10.69 8.17
N ASP A 120 6.60 -9.74 9.07
CA ASP A 120 5.87 -9.67 10.35
C ASP A 120 4.79 -8.59 10.33
N GLN A 121 3.74 -8.85 9.56
CA GLN A 121 2.59 -7.94 9.43
C GLN A 121 1.92 -7.60 10.78
N PRO A 122 1.73 -8.56 11.72
CA PRO A 122 1.19 -8.24 13.04
C PRO A 122 2.05 -7.26 13.83
N LYS A 123 3.37 -7.41 13.77
CA LYS A 123 4.32 -6.52 14.45
C LYS A 123 4.23 -5.10 13.88
N LEU A 124 4.26 -4.95 12.54
CA LEU A 124 4.16 -3.64 11.91
C LEU A 124 2.83 -2.96 12.24
N ILE A 125 1.70 -3.66 12.09
CA ILE A 125 0.37 -3.10 12.37
C ILE A 125 0.26 -2.69 13.84
N GLY A 126 0.74 -3.51 14.77
CA GLY A 126 0.76 -3.18 16.19
C GLY A 126 1.64 -1.98 16.52
N TRP A 127 2.82 -1.91 15.91
CA TRP A 127 3.81 -0.86 16.14
C TRP A 127 3.34 0.52 15.65
N MET A 128 2.59 0.58 14.55
CA MET A 128 2.10 1.85 13.99
C MET A 128 1.20 2.65 14.92
N LYS A 129 0.61 2.05 15.96
CA LYS A 129 -0.14 2.79 16.99
C LYS A 129 0.68 3.90 17.65
N ASN A 130 1.97 3.65 17.81
CA ASN A 130 2.88 4.59 18.50
C ASN A 130 3.08 5.89 17.72
N PHE A 131 2.67 5.94 16.46
CA PHE A 131 2.81 7.11 15.57
C PHE A 131 1.51 7.80 15.26
N LEU A 132 0.39 7.25 15.68
CA LEU A 132 -0.91 7.87 15.48
C LEU A 132 -1.19 8.89 16.57
N LYS A 133 -1.76 10.02 16.20
CA LYS A 133 -2.35 10.96 17.16
C LYS A 133 -3.45 10.25 17.95
N PRO A 134 -3.47 10.35 19.28
CA PRO A 134 -4.53 9.78 20.08
C PRO A 134 -5.86 10.52 19.85
N ALA A 135 -6.98 9.82 20.00
CA ALA A 135 -8.28 10.47 20.10
C ALA A 135 -8.35 11.28 21.42
N LEU A 136 -8.74 12.54 21.33
CA LEU A 136 -8.86 13.42 22.49
C LEU A 136 -10.32 13.63 22.89
N SER A 137 -11.24 13.58 21.92
CA SER A 137 -12.69 13.72 22.11
C SER A 137 -13.41 13.25 20.85
N ALA A 138 -14.74 13.19 20.87
CA ALA A 138 -15.55 12.91 19.69
C ALA A 138 -15.30 13.90 18.54
N ASP A 139 -15.04 15.16 18.87
CA ASP A 139 -14.74 16.24 17.90
C ASP A 139 -13.26 16.28 17.48
N ARG A 140 -12.40 15.53 18.16
CA ARG A 140 -10.98 15.39 17.84
C ARG A 140 -10.62 13.91 17.74
N PRO A 141 -11.06 13.26 16.67
CA PRO A 141 -10.77 11.85 16.44
C PRO A 141 -9.26 11.64 16.33
N GLY A 142 -8.81 10.46 16.74
CA GLY A 142 -7.41 10.05 16.61
C GLY A 142 -7.00 9.88 15.15
N GLY A 143 -5.72 9.66 14.94
CA GLY A 143 -5.17 9.35 13.62
C GLY A 143 -5.70 8.03 13.06
N VAL A 144 -5.63 7.90 11.74
CA VAL A 144 -6.09 6.71 11.00
C VAL A 144 -4.97 6.11 10.17
N ILE A 145 -5.11 4.84 9.82
CA ILE A 145 -4.20 4.15 8.90
C ILE A 145 -4.98 3.73 7.66
N PHE A 146 -4.48 4.12 6.49
CA PHE A 146 -4.95 3.64 5.21
C PHE A 146 -4.07 2.49 4.71
N PHE A 147 -4.71 1.42 4.28
CA PHE A 147 -4.08 0.33 3.54
C PHE A 147 -4.72 0.17 2.17
N GLY A 148 -3.86 0.00 1.15
CA GLY A 148 -4.28 -0.44 -0.18
C GLY A 148 -3.36 -1.57 -0.63
N PHE A 149 -3.90 -2.77 -0.90
CA PHE A 149 -3.08 -3.91 -1.31
C PHE A 149 -3.85 -4.93 -2.17
N PRO A 150 -3.17 -5.72 -3.02
CA PRO A 150 -3.75 -6.84 -3.72
C PRO A 150 -3.87 -8.05 -2.78
N PRO A 151 -5.06 -8.68 -2.63
CA PRO A 151 -5.18 -9.90 -1.85
C PRO A 151 -4.38 -11.05 -2.48
N TRP A 152 -3.73 -11.86 -1.64
CA TRP A 152 -2.87 -12.96 -2.10
C TRP A 152 -3.52 -13.90 -3.13
N TYR A 153 -4.80 -14.23 -2.97
CA TYR A 153 -5.49 -15.19 -3.84
C TYR A 153 -6.03 -14.59 -5.14
N MET A 154 -5.82 -13.30 -5.41
CA MET A 154 -6.19 -12.72 -6.71
C MET A 154 -5.38 -13.35 -7.86
N PRO A 155 -5.82 -13.24 -9.13
CA PRO A 155 -5.19 -13.92 -10.26
C PRO A 155 -3.67 -13.72 -10.38
N TYR A 156 -3.18 -12.55 -9.99
CA TYR A 156 -1.77 -12.16 -10.06
C TYR A 156 -1.20 -11.75 -8.71
N GLY A 157 -1.74 -12.28 -7.61
CA GLY A 157 -1.31 -11.96 -6.24
C GLY A 157 0.15 -12.31 -5.94
N GLY A 158 0.75 -13.23 -6.69
CA GLY A 158 2.17 -13.56 -6.58
C GLY A 158 3.09 -12.72 -7.46
N HIS A 159 2.61 -11.61 -8.02
CA HIS A 159 3.36 -10.70 -8.89
C HIS A 159 3.98 -11.35 -10.13
N GLN A 160 3.48 -12.52 -10.55
CA GLN A 160 4.01 -13.28 -11.70
C GLN A 160 3.91 -12.51 -13.03
N GLN A 161 3.11 -11.44 -13.13
CA GLN A 161 3.13 -10.55 -14.28
C GLN A 161 4.50 -9.87 -14.49
N MET A 162 5.37 -9.89 -13.48
CA MET A 162 6.75 -9.39 -13.55
C MET A 162 7.72 -10.42 -14.14
N CYS A 163 7.30 -11.69 -14.32
CA CYS A 163 8.12 -12.71 -15.00
C CYS A 163 8.48 -12.25 -16.41
N SER A 164 9.67 -12.65 -16.86
CA SER A 164 10.11 -12.49 -18.24
C SER A 164 9.51 -13.54 -19.18
N SER A 165 9.23 -14.72 -18.65
CA SER A 165 8.72 -15.89 -19.35
C SER A 165 7.19 -15.86 -19.55
N TRP A 166 6.67 -16.94 -20.19
CA TRP A 166 5.24 -17.14 -20.39
C TRP A 166 4.44 -17.26 -19.08
N LEU A 167 5.08 -17.51 -17.95
CA LEU A 167 4.46 -17.55 -16.62
C LEU A 167 3.71 -16.26 -16.28
N LYS A 168 4.15 -15.11 -16.83
CA LYS A 168 3.46 -13.82 -16.67
C LYS A 168 2.01 -13.82 -17.17
N LYS A 169 1.62 -14.79 -18.01
CA LYS A 169 0.27 -14.89 -18.58
C LYS A 169 -0.63 -15.85 -17.81
N ILE A 170 -0.08 -16.60 -16.84
CA ILE A 170 -0.83 -17.63 -16.12
C ILE A 170 -1.36 -17.09 -14.81
N PRO A 171 -2.67 -16.86 -14.67
CA PRO A 171 -3.26 -16.49 -13.41
C PRO A 171 -3.12 -17.64 -12.40
N TRP A 172 -3.02 -17.30 -11.11
CA TRP A 172 -2.97 -18.22 -9.95
C TRP A 172 -1.80 -19.23 -9.95
N VAL A 173 -0.81 -19.14 -10.84
CA VAL A 173 0.35 -20.04 -10.83
C VAL A 173 1.12 -19.98 -9.50
N HIS A 174 1.10 -18.85 -8.83
CA HIS A 174 1.71 -18.65 -7.51
C HIS A 174 1.05 -19.45 -6.39
N LEU A 175 -0.18 -19.96 -6.58
CA LEU A 175 -0.88 -20.79 -5.60
C LEU A 175 -0.40 -22.25 -5.59
N LEU A 176 0.36 -22.67 -6.61
CA LEU A 176 0.95 -24.01 -6.63
C LEU A 176 1.79 -24.28 -5.37
N PRO A 177 1.92 -25.55 -4.92
CA PRO A 177 2.82 -25.92 -3.84
C PRO A 177 4.22 -25.33 -4.03
N LYS A 178 4.87 -24.90 -2.93
CA LYS A 178 6.15 -24.17 -2.96
C LYS A 178 7.22 -24.88 -3.80
N THR A 179 7.30 -26.20 -3.73
CA THR A 179 8.25 -27.03 -4.48
C THR A 179 8.01 -26.98 -5.97
N ILE A 180 6.74 -27.14 -6.41
CA ILE A 180 6.35 -27.11 -7.83
C ILE A 180 6.55 -25.69 -8.38
N TYR A 181 6.13 -24.67 -7.63
CA TYR A 181 6.29 -23.27 -8.05
C TYR A 181 7.76 -22.89 -8.21
N ARG A 182 8.63 -23.27 -7.23
CA ARG A 182 10.08 -23.08 -7.31
C ARG A 182 10.70 -23.76 -8.52
N TRP A 183 10.31 -25.02 -8.80
CA TRP A 183 10.80 -25.76 -9.97
C TRP A 183 10.40 -25.06 -11.27
N LEU A 184 9.14 -24.59 -11.38
CA LEU A 184 8.62 -23.88 -12.55
C LEU A 184 9.38 -22.57 -12.78
N LEU A 185 9.61 -21.78 -11.75
CA LEU A 185 10.36 -20.52 -11.81
C LEU A 185 11.80 -20.77 -12.28
N LYS A 186 12.52 -21.70 -11.64
CA LYS A 186 13.91 -22.04 -12.00
C LYS A 186 14.01 -22.56 -13.43
N ARG A 187 13.10 -23.45 -13.86
CA ARG A 187 13.04 -23.98 -15.24
C ARG A 187 12.89 -22.87 -16.28
N ASN A 188 12.18 -21.81 -15.95
CA ASN A 188 11.94 -20.66 -16.82
C ASN A 188 12.94 -19.51 -16.59
N LYS A 189 14.04 -19.75 -15.85
CA LYS A 189 15.11 -18.76 -15.56
C LYS A 189 14.62 -17.49 -14.86
N GLU A 190 13.56 -17.60 -14.07
CA GLU A 190 13.06 -16.52 -13.25
C GLU A 190 13.78 -16.47 -11.89
N ASN A 191 13.77 -15.30 -11.22
CA ASN A 191 14.28 -15.17 -9.87
C ASN A 191 13.34 -15.86 -8.87
N ALA A 192 13.56 -17.18 -8.65
CA ALA A 192 12.69 -18.00 -7.83
C ALA A 192 12.62 -17.52 -6.37
N ASP A 193 13.71 -16.98 -5.82
CA ASP A 193 13.74 -16.58 -4.40
C ASP A 193 12.90 -15.31 -4.17
N ALA A 194 12.97 -14.32 -5.06
CA ALA A 194 12.12 -13.13 -4.99
C ALA A 194 10.60 -13.47 -5.07
N PHE A 195 10.21 -14.38 -5.98
CA PHE A 195 8.80 -14.79 -6.08
C PHE A 195 8.34 -15.65 -4.89
N LEU A 196 9.24 -16.42 -4.28
CA LEU A 196 8.93 -17.20 -3.09
C LEU A 196 8.83 -16.32 -1.85
N GLU A 197 9.62 -15.27 -1.75
CA GLU A 197 9.47 -14.26 -0.70
C GLU A 197 8.08 -13.62 -0.73
N ILE A 198 7.61 -13.18 -1.90
CA ILE A 198 6.24 -12.67 -2.08
C ILE A 198 5.19 -13.72 -1.66
N LYS A 199 5.47 -15.01 -1.92
CA LYS A 199 4.57 -16.10 -1.50
C LYS A 199 4.53 -16.25 0.02
N GLU A 200 5.60 -15.98 0.74
CA GLU A 200 5.69 -16.08 2.20
C GLU A 200 5.01 -14.89 2.90
N THR A 201 5.05 -13.72 2.28
CA THR A 201 4.49 -12.48 2.82
C THR A 201 3.05 -12.20 2.37
N GLY A 202 2.57 -12.89 1.33
CA GLY A 202 1.22 -12.69 0.80
C GLY A 202 0.11 -12.68 1.86
N ILE A 203 -0.80 -11.71 1.75
CA ILE A 203 -1.86 -11.49 2.75
C ILE A 203 -3.26 -11.62 2.13
N SER A 204 -4.14 -12.37 2.78
CA SER A 204 -5.56 -12.44 2.43
C SER A 204 -6.37 -11.38 3.16
N ILE A 205 -7.57 -11.11 2.66
CA ILE A 205 -8.54 -10.19 3.27
C ILE A 205 -8.82 -10.62 4.72
N GLU A 206 -9.09 -11.90 4.95
CA GLU A 206 -9.45 -12.44 6.26
C GLU A 206 -8.26 -12.39 7.23
N ARG A 207 -7.06 -12.66 6.73
CA ARG A 207 -5.84 -12.56 7.56
C ARG A 207 -5.61 -11.10 7.99
N PHE A 208 -5.75 -10.15 7.08
CA PHE A 208 -5.62 -8.73 7.38
C PHE A 208 -6.64 -8.27 8.43
N GLU A 209 -7.94 -8.54 8.20
CA GLU A 209 -9.02 -8.17 9.12
C GLU A 209 -8.80 -8.79 10.52
N LYS A 210 -8.35 -10.06 10.58
CA LYS A 210 -8.00 -10.75 11.84
C LYS A 210 -6.83 -10.09 12.57
N ILE A 211 -5.78 -9.69 11.85
CA ILE A 211 -4.62 -9.01 12.44
C ILE A 211 -5.06 -7.66 13.01
N CYS A 212 -5.78 -6.85 12.24
CA CYS A 212 -6.29 -5.55 12.72
C CYS A 212 -7.09 -5.70 14.02
N GLY A 213 -8.04 -6.65 14.06
CA GLY A 213 -8.84 -6.90 15.26
C GLY A 213 -7.99 -7.34 16.48
N LYS A 214 -7.00 -8.23 16.28
CA LYS A 214 -6.08 -8.67 17.34
C LYS A 214 -5.17 -7.55 17.83
N GLN A 215 -4.78 -6.65 16.95
CA GLN A 215 -3.97 -5.49 17.28
C GLN A 215 -4.80 -4.33 17.86
N GLY A 216 -6.10 -4.52 18.13
CA GLY A 216 -6.96 -3.52 18.75
C GLY A 216 -7.30 -2.35 17.85
N TYR A 217 -7.41 -2.61 16.54
CA TYR A 217 -7.97 -1.66 15.59
C TYR A 217 -9.43 -2.02 15.26
N GLU A 218 -10.18 -1.01 14.89
CA GLU A 218 -11.47 -1.15 14.22
C GLU A 218 -11.38 -0.69 12.77
N ILE A 219 -12.23 -1.26 11.92
CA ILE A 219 -12.28 -0.92 10.50
C ILE A 219 -13.34 0.15 10.30
N GLU A 220 -12.91 1.38 10.03
CA GLU A 220 -13.78 2.53 9.78
C GLU A 220 -14.40 2.53 8.39
N ASN A 221 -13.61 2.12 7.39
CA ASN A 221 -14.05 2.02 6.01
C ASN A 221 -13.35 0.88 5.30
N LYS A 222 -14.06 0.23 4.36
CA LYS A 222 -13.46 -0.78 3.48
C LYS A 222 -14.09 -0.81 2.10
N ALA A 223 -13.25 -0.97 1.09
CA ALA A 223 -13.69 -1.19 -0.29
C ALA A 223 -12.91 -2.36 -0.90
N HIS A 224 -13.64 -3.24 -1.58
CA HIS A 224 -13.08 -4.30 -2.38
C HIS A 224 -13.27 -3.94 -3.85
N TYR A 225 -12.21 -4.02 -4.65
CA TYR A 225 -12.25 -3.67 -6.06
C TYR A 225 -12.12 -4.92 -6.95
N LEU A 226 -13.10 -5.10 -7.83
CA LEU A 226 -13.01 -6.07 -8.93
C LEU A 226 -11.92 -5.64 -9.92
N LEU A 227 -11.91 -4.34 -10.26
CA LEU A 227 -10.86 -3.72 -11.06
C LEU A 227 -10.12 -2.69 -10.20
N ASN A 228 -8.83 -2.93 -9.97
CA ASN A 228 -7.98 -2.04 -9.19
C ASN A 228 -8.04 -0.61 -9.74
N PRO A 229 -8.28 0.41 -8.89
CA PRO A 229 -8.32 1.81 -9.32
C PRO A 229 -7.15 2.24 -10.20
N ILE A 230 -5.93 1.80 -9.92
CA ILE A 230 -4.74 2.17 -10.70
C ILE A 230 -4.78 1.67 -12.16
N TYR A 231 -5.66 0.69 -12.47
CA TYR A 231 -5.81 0.16 -13.83
C TYR A 231 -6.38 1.18 -14.80
N GLU A 232 -7.00 2.25 -14.30
CA GLU A 232 -7.49 3.34 -15.14
C GLU A 232 -6.36 4.00 -15.92
N TRP A 233 -5.22 4.22 -15.27
CA TRP A 233 -4.05 4.83 -15.92
C TRP A 233 -3.12 3.82 -16.58
N LYS A 234 -3.12 2.57 -16.09
CA LYS A 234 -2.28 1.51 -16.65
C LYS A 234 -2.88 0.87 -17.91
N PHE A 235 -4.20 0.72 -17.96
CA PHE A 235 -4.90 -0.07 -18.99
C PHE A 235 -6.15 0.62 -19.55
N GLY A 236 -6.51 1.82 -19.09
CA GLY A 236 -7.75 2.50 -19.47
C GLY A 236 -9.01 1.91 -18.80
N TRP A 237 -8.87 1.04 -17.82
CA TRP A 237 -9.99 0.36 -17.15
C TRP A 237 -10.33 1.05 -15.85
N ARG A 238 -11.48 1.74 -15.82
CA ARG A 238 -11.97 2.42 -14.62
C ARG A 238 -12.05 1.47 -13.42
N GLY A 239 -11.60 1.95 -12.25
CA GLY A 239 -11.75 1.23 -11.00
C GLY A 239 -13.22 0.85 -10.74
N ARG A 240 -13.48 -0.42 -10.43
CA ARG A 240 -14.83 -0.94 -10.13
C ARG A 240 -14.84 -1.65 -8.79
N LYS A 241 -15.75 -1.22 -7.91
CA LYS A 241 -16.01 -1.92 -6.65
C LYS A 241 -16.58 -3.32 -6.95
N GLN A 242 -16.27 -4.29 -6.10
CA GLN A 242 -16.75 -5.66 -6.18
C GLN A 242 -18.25 -5.73 -5.91
N VAL A 243 -18.94 -6.63 -6.60
CA VAL A 243 -20.37 -6.86 -6.41
C VAL A 243 -20.68 -7.43 -5.02
N GLY A 244 -21.82 -7.05 -4.45
CA GLY A 244 -22.20 -7.37 -3.08
C GLY A 244 -22.17 -8.87 -2.76
N ILE A 245 -22.66 -9.71 -3.66
CA ILE A 245 -22.72 -11.17 -3.51
C ILE A 245 -21.33 -11.77 -3.31
N ILE A 246 -20.36 -11.44 -4.18
CA ILE A 246 -18.98 -11.95 -4.08
C ILE A 246 -18.29 -11.41 -2.82
N LYS A 247 -18.49 -10.12 -2.52
CA LYS A 247 -17.94 -9.49 -1.31
C LYS A 247 -18.43 -10.15 -0.03
N ALA A 248 -19.67 -10.68 -0.03
CA ALA A 248 -20.28 -11.31 1.14
C ALA A 248 -19.75 -12.72 1.43
N ILE A 249 -19.12 -13.41 0.45
CA ILE A 249 -18.61 -14.77 0.62
C ILE A 249 -17.17 -14.72 1.10
N PRO A 250 -16.90 -15.01 2.41
CA PRO A 250 -15.54 -15.04 2.94
C PRO A 250 -14.65 -16.00 2.13
N PHE A 251 -13.38 -15.71 2.07
CA PHE A 251 -12.37 -16.43 1.33
C PHE A 251 -12.54 -16.36 -0.20
N VAL A 252 -13.71 -16.70 -0.75
CA VAL A 252 -13.98 -16.64 -2.21
C VAL A 252 -13.78 -15.24 -2.77
N ARG A 253 -14.15 -14.22 -2.01
CA ARG A 253 -13.96 -12.80 -2.41
C ARG A 253 -12.52 -12.44 -2.79
N ASN A 254 -11.52 -13.11 -2.20
CA ASN A 254 -10.11 -12.86 -2.53
C ASN A 254 -9.78 -13.19 -3.99
N PHE A 255 -10.36 -14.24 -4.56
CA PHE A 255 -10.06 -14.68 -5.93
C PHE A 255 -10.53 -13.70 -7.00
N PHE A 256 -11.54 -12.90 -6.68
CA PHE A 256 -12.19 -11.96 -7.60
C PHE A 256 -11.97 -10.49 -7.21
N THR A 257 -11.09 -10.22 -6.24
CA THR A 257 -10.77 -8.88 -5.77
C THR A 257 -9.31 -8.56 -6.12
N THR A 258 -9.09 -7.57 -6.97
CA THR A 258 -7.74 -7.22 -7.44
C THR A 258 -7.05 -6.18 -6.55
N CYS A 259 -7.82 -5.49 -5.70
CA CYS A 259 -7.31 -4.55 -4.71
C CYS A 259 -8.33 -4.35 -3.60
N VAL A 260 -7.85 -4.15 -2.39
CA VAL A 260 -8.67 -3.71 -1.26
C VAL A 260 -8.16 -2.40 -0.70
N TYR A 261 -9.07 -1.54 -0.27
CA TYR A 261 -8.77 -0.37 0.55
C TYR A 261 -9.39 -0.55 1.92
N TYR A 262 -8.61 -0.25 2.95
CA TYR A 262 -9.03 -0.23 4.34
C TYR A 262 -8.64 1.09 4.99
N LEU A 263 -9.53 1.65 5.78
CA LEU A 263 -9.24 2.69 6.74
C LEU A 263 -9.49 2.11 8.12
N ILE A 264 -8.47 2.13 8.98
CA ILE A 264 -8.54 1.59 10.34
C ILE A 264 -8.16 2.66 11.34
N LYS A 265 -8.73 2.61 12.53
CA LYS A 265 -8.35 3.44 13.68
C LYS A 265 -8.16 2.59 14.93
N VAL A 266 -7.46 3.12 15.92
CA VAL A 266 -7.33 2.49 17.24
C VAL A 266 -8.70 2.51 17.93
N LYS A 267 -9.08 1.38 18.59
CA LYS A 267 -10.32 1.24 19.36
C LYS A 267 -10.35 2.14 20.57
#